data_ed2a6cd8745fef6a673f3361a93d45e9
#
_entry.id   ed2a6cd8745fef6a673f3361a93d45e9
#
_cell.length_a   1.000
_cell.length_b   1.000
_cell.length_c   1.000
_cell.angle_alpha   90.00
_cell.angle_beta   90.00
_cell.angle_gamma   90.00
#
_symmetry.space_group_name_H-M   'P 1'
#
loop_
_entity.id
_entity.type
_entity.pdbx_description
1 polymer ?
#
loop_
_entity_poly.entity_id
_entity_poly.type
_entity_poly.pdbx_seq_one_letter_code
_entity_poly.pdbx_strand_id
1 'polypeptide(L)'
;MNISAIILTYNEEIHIRRCIENLLSVAEKIFVIDCFSTDATINICKEYKQVHVIQHEWPGNQAEQFNWALNNCPVKTEWILRLDADEYLMPESLQKLKKITADLTPEVNALSFILVRYFLGKRIKHGTGTIRLVRMFRTGKARYENRLMDEHMLVQEGIIKDTDIEFADNNLNNLEWWITKHLNYAKREARILLDQEHRECSPNQELSRHSRNKRRQKNIYARIPLFWRSFFYFCYRYFLRLGLLDGKEGFLWHFLQGWWYRTIVDEKIYSFLKKQK
;
A
#
# COMPACT_ATOMS: atom_id res chain seq x y z
N MET A 1 -9.02 -9.98 -21.09
CA MET A 1 -8.72 -10.68 -19.80
C MET A 1 -9.88 -10.38 -18.85
N ASN A 2 -10.32 -11.35 -18.08
CA ASN A 2 -11.49 -11.19 -17.20
C ASN A 2 -11.09 -10.50 -15.86
N ILE A 3 -10.57 -9.27 -15.95
CA ILE A 3 -10.06 -8.47 -14.84
C ILE A 3 -10.73 -7.10 -14.84
N SER A 4 -11.24 -6.67 -13.68
CA SER A 4 -11.54 -5.26 -13.38
C SER A 4 -10.49 -4.68 -12.46
N ALA A 5 -10.13 -3.41 -12.66
CA ALA A 5 -9.28 -2.69 -11.73
C ALA A 5 -10.13 -1.79 -10.81
N ILE A 6 -9.70 -1.63 -9.56
CA ILE A 6 -10.26 -0.66 -8.62
C ILE A 6 -9.13 0.25 -8.14
N ILE A 7 -9.32 1.56 -8.28
CA ILE A 7 -8.38 2.61 -7.89
C ILE A 7 -9.09 3.53 -6.89
N LEU A 8 -8.43 3.84 -5.76
CA LEU A 8 -8.89 4.89 -4.84
C LEU A 8 -8.19 6.19 -5.17
N THR A 9 -8.94 7.31 -5.21
CA THR A 9 -8.38 8.61 -5.58
C THR A 9 -8.88 9.75 -4.69
N TYR A 10 -7.99 10.72 -4.48
CA TYR A 10 -8.29 12.05 -3.96
C TYR A 10 -7.19 13.02 -4.36
N ASN A 11 -7.49 13.93 -5.31
CA ASN A 11 -6.53 14.91 -5.85
C ASN A 11 -5.25 14.23 -6.40
N GLU A 12 -5.42 13.38 -7.39
CA GLU A 12 -4.36 12.56 -8.00
C GLU A 12 -4.13 12.92 -9.50
N GLU A 13 -4.40 14.17 -9.91
CA GLU A 13 -4.28 14.62 -11.31
C GLU A 13 -2.92 14.32 -11.94
N ILE A 14 -1.84 14.39 -11.13
CA ILE A 14 -0.47 14.16 -11.60
C ILE A 14 -0.13 12.67 -11.79
N HIS A 15 -0.96 11.76 -11.25
CA HIS A 15 -0.69 10.32 -11.26
C HIS A 15 -1.71 9.51 -12.07
N ILE A 16 -3.00 9.89 -11.98
CA ILE A 16 -4.11 9.05 -12.38
C ILE A 16 -4.05 8.64 -13.86
N ARG A 17 -3.59 9.53 -14.76
CA ARG A 17 -3.42 9.24 -16.19
C ARG A 17 -2.49 8.06 -16.40
N ARG A 18 -1.32 8.08 -15.79
CA ARG A 18 -0.31 7.02 -15.88
C ARG A 18 -0.86 5.68 -15.38
N CYS A 19 -1.57 5.68 -14.26
CA CYS A 19 -2.19 4.48 -13.69
C CYS A 19 -3.25 3.90 -14.64
N ILE A 20 -4.16 4.72 -15.16
CA ILE A 20 -5.20 4.29 -16.10
C ILE A 20 -4.58 3.70 -17.35
N GLU A 21 -3.68 4.41 -18.04
CA GLU A 21 -3.05 3.97 -19.29
C GLU A 21 -2.30 2.64 -19.12
N ASN A 22 -1.64 2.45 -17.97
CA ASN A 22 -1.00 1.18 -17.63
C ASN A 22 -2.02 0.03 -17.53
N LEU A 23 -3.17 0.28 -16.93
CA LEU A 23 -4.21 -0.72 -16.70
C LEU A 23 -5.05 -1.07 -17.93
N LEU A 24 -5.17 -0.16 -18.90
CA LEU A 24 -5.96 -0.37 -20.13
C LEU A 24 -5.55 -1.64 -20.90
N SER A 25 -4.29 -2.07 -20.75
CA SER A 25 -3.77 -3.26 -21.44
C SER A 25 -4.15 -4.58 -20.77
N VAL A 26 -4.64 -4.55 -19.52
CA VAL A 26 -4.91 -5.76 -18.70
C VAL A 26 -6.30 -5.78 -18.08
N ALA A 27 -6.95 -4.65 -17.89
CA ALA A 27 -8.28 -4.55 -17.29
C ALA A 27 -9.36 -4.27 -18.35
N GLU A 28 -10.49 -4.96 -18.26
CA GLU A 28 -11.67 -4.71 -19.10
C GLU A 28 -12.40 -3.44 -18.65
N LYS A 29 -12.47 -3.23 -17.34
CA LYS A 29 -13.07 -2.07 -16.70
C LYS A 29 -12.18 -1.56 -15.59
N ILE A 30 -12.18 -0.25 -15.40
CA ILE A 30 -11.46 0.42 -14.32
C ILE A 30 -12.48 1.23 -13.53
N PHE A 31 -12.66 0.89 -12.25
CA PHE A 31 -13.49 1.63 -11.31
C PHE A 31 -12.60 2.57 -10.51
N VAL A 32 -12.85 3.86 -10.63
CA VAL A 32 -12.16 4.91 -9.86
C VAL A 32 -13.11 5.38 -8.77
N ILE A 33 -12.72 5.14 -7.52
CA ILE A 33 -13.48 5.57 -6.34
C ILE A 33 -12.88 6.88 -5.86
N ASP A 34 -13.59 7.95 -6.16
CA ASP A 34 -13.12 9.31 -5.91
C ASP A 34 -13.74 9.92 -4.66
N CYS A 35 -12.89 10.48 -3.80
CA CYS A 35 -13.31 11.13 -2.56
C CYS A 35 -13.59 12.63 -2.76
N PHE A 36 -14.33 13.00 -3.82
CA PHE A 36 -14.67 14.38 -4.20
C PHE A 36 -13.43 15.22 -4.49
N SER A 37 -12.58 14.76 -5.40
CA SER A 37 -11.43 15.51 -5.90
C SER A 37 -11.82 16.87 -6.44
N THR A 38 -11.00 17.87 -6.16
CA THR A 38 -11.18 19.28 -6.55
C THR A 38 -10.22 19.71 -7.66
N ASP A 39 -9.28 18.87 -8.04
CA ASP A 39 -8.32 19.04 -9.14
C ASP A 39 -8.84 18.41 -10.45
N ALA A 40 -7.97 18.22 -11.44
CA ALA A 40 -8.33 17.66 -12.73
C ALA A 40 -8.54 16.13 -12.74
N THR A 41 -8.43 15.42 -11.59
CA THR A 41 -8.51 13.95 -11.49
C THR A 41 -9.72 13.38 -12.23
N ILE A 42 -10.94 13.89 -11.91
CA ILE A 42 -12.18 13.39 -12.52
C ILE A 42 -12.23 13.67 -14.02
N ASN A 43 -11.76 14.84 -14.44
CA ASN A 43 -11.77 15.21 -15.87
C ASN A 43 -10.85 14.28 -16.67
N ILE A 44 -9.68 13.94 -16.14
CA ILE A 44 -8.77 12.99 -16.75
C ILE A 44 -9.42 11.60 -16.84
N CYS A 45 -10.07 11.13 -15.78
CA CYS A 45 -10.76 9.84 -15.79
C CYS A 45 -11.82 9.74 -16.89
N LYS A 46 -12.58 10.81 -17.15
CA LYS A 46 -13.64 10.87 -18.18
C LYS A 46 -13.14 10.78 -19.62
N GLU A 47 -11.85 10.96 -19.85
CA GLU A 47 -11.26 10.79 -21.20
C GLU A 47 -11.24 9.32 -21.66
N TYR A 48 -11.41 8.36 -20.74
CA TYR A 48 -11.26 6.93 -21.03
C TYR A 48 -12.60 6.20 -20.90
N LYS A 49 -13.06 5.56 -21.99
CA LYS A 49 -14.35 4.85 -22.04
C LYS A 49 -14.45 3.67 -21.08
N GLN A 50 -13.32 3.02 -20.75
CA GLN A 50 -13.27 1.88 -19.84
C GLN A 50 -13.31 2.29 -18.35
N VAL A 51 -13.18 3.60 -18.07
CA VAL A 51 -13.13 4.13 -16.71
C VAL A 51 -14.53 4.52 -16.23
N HIS A 52 -14.89 4.03 -15.06
CA HIS A 52 -16.13 4.35 -14.37
C HIS A 52 -15.81 5.04 -13.06
N VAL A 53 -16.10 6.34 -12.97
CA VAL A 53 -15.89 7.13 -11.74
C VAL A 53 -17.12 6.98 -10.85
N ILE A 54 -16.90 6.63 -9.58
CA ILE A 54 -17.91 6.57 -8.53
C ILE A 54 -17.42 7.44 -7.38
N GLN A 55 -18.20 8.44 -6.98
CA GLN A 55 -17.86 9.30 -5.86
C GLN A 55 -18.40 8.74 -4.56
N HIS A 56 -17.55 8.71 -3.54
CA HIS A 56 -17.93 8.27 -2.19
C HIS A 56 -17.13 9.05 -1.15
N GLU A 57 -17.79 9.51 -0.10
CA GLU A 57 -17.14 10.23 1.00
C GLU A 57 -16.06 9.39 1.66
N TRP A 58 -15.00 10.07 2.10
CA TRP A 58 -13.89 9.40 2.77
C TRP A 58 -14.31 8.89 4.16
N PRO A 59 -14.34 7.57 4.41
CA PRO A 59 -14.80 6.99 5.68
C PRO A 59 -13.76 7.04 6.80
N GLY A 60 -12.58 7.62 6.54
CA GLY A 60 -11.50 7.74 7.53
C GLY A 60 -10.29 6.83 7.30
N ASN A 61 -10.46 5.71 6.58
CA ASN A 61 -9.36 4.80 6.25
C ASN A 61 -9.52 4.15 4.89
N GLN A 62 -8.40 3.68 4.32
CA GLN A 62 -8.36 3.05 2.99
C GLN A 62 -9.07 1.70 2.94
N ALA A 63 -9.00 0.91 4.02
CA ALA A 63 -9.62 -0.41 4.07
C ALA A 63 -11.13 -0.31 3.93
N GLU A 64 -11.74 0.62 4.66
CA GLU A 64 -13.17 0.85 4.63
C GLU A 64 -13.63 1.38 3.27
N GLN A 65 -12.88 2.33 2.69
CA GLN A 65 -13.15 2.85 1.34
C GLN A 65 -13.07 1.76 0.28
N PHE A 66 -12.05 0.91 0.35
CA PHE A 66 -11.91 -0.19 -0.61
C PHE A 66 -12.97 -1.28 -0.42
N ASN A 67 -13.29 -1.62 0.82
CA ASN A 67 -14.35 -2.59 1.12
C ASN A 67 -15.73 -2.07 0.66
N TRP A 68 -15.98 -0.76 0.80
CA TRP A 68 -17.17 -0.13 0.22
C TRP A 68 -17.18 -0.29 -1.30
N ALA A 69 -16.03 -0.06 -1.97
CA ALA A 69 -15.92 -0.25 -3.42
C ALA A 69 -16.22 -1.69 -3.84
N LEU A 70 -15.72 -2.69 -3.12
CA LEU A 70 -16.01 -4.10 -3.40
C LEU A 70 -17.50 -4.44 -3.35
N ASN A 71 -18.25 -3.77 -2.48
CA ASN A 71 -19.68 -4.01 -2.30
C ASN A 71 -20.56 -3.21 -3.27
N ASN A 72 -20.08 -2.08 -3.80
CA ASN A 72 -20.92 -1.13 -4.55
C ASN A 72 -20.52 -1.01 -6.03
N CYS A 73 -19.30 -1.42 -6.43
CA CYS A 73 -18.95 -1.44 -7.84
C CYS A 73 -19.60 -2.63 -8.55
N PRO A 74 -20.19 -2.42 -9.74
CA PRO A 74 -20.80 -3.49 -10.52
C PRO A 74 -19.75 -4.34 -11.25
N VAL A 75 -18.84 -4.94 -10.47
CA VAL A 75 -17.79 -5.82 -10.99
C VAL A 75 -18.43 -7.13 -11.47
N LYS A 76 -18.18 -7.49 -12.75
CA LYS A 76 -18.67 -8.73 -13.35
C LYS A 76 -17.54 -9.67 -13.79
N THR A 77 -16.30 -9.22 -13.65
CA THR A 77 -15.11 -9.99 -14.02
C THR A 77 -14.73 -10.99 -12.92
N GLU A 78 -14.00 -12.00 -13.30
CA GLU A 78 -13.53 -13.05 -12.38
C GLU A 78 -12.51 -12.52 -11.38
N TRP A 79 -11.69 -11.54 -11.80
CA TRP A 79 -10.59 -11.02 -11.01
C TRP A 79 -10.72 -9.53 -10.77
N ILE A 80 -10.30 -9.10 -9.60
CA ILE A 80 -10.12 -7.70 -9.23
C ILE A 80 -8.64 -7.43 -9.03
N LEU A 81 -8.13 -6.38 -9.69
CA LEU A 81 -6.79 -5.83 -9.50
C LEU A 81 -6.90 -4.51 -8.74
N ARG A 82 -6.22 -4.38 -7.59
CA ARG A 82 -6.10 -3.14 -6.86
C ARG A 82 -4.77 -2.46 -7.16
N LEU A 83 -4.81 -1.20 -7.54
CA LEU A 83 -3.66 -0.29 -7.51
C LEU A 83 -4.10 1.05 -6.88
N ASP A 84 -3.15 1.75 -6.28
CA ASP A 84 -3.36 3.15 -5.87
C ASP A 84 -3.03 4.06 -7.07
N ALA A 85 -3.50 5.29 -7.09
CA ALA A 85 -3.37 6.17 -8.26
C ALA A 85 -1.91 6.48 -8.67
N ASP A 86 -0.98 6.46 -7.69
CA ASP A 86 0.45 6.65 -7.89
C ASP A 86 1.21 5.35 -8.22
N GLU A 87 0.49 4.21 -8.32
CA GLU A 87 1.05 2.89 -8.65
C GLU A 87 0.81 2.51 -10.12
N TYR A 88 1.67 1.63 -10.63
CA TYR A 88 1.55 1.01 -11.96
C TYR A 88 2.31 -0.31 -12.04
N LEU A 89 1.86 -1.22 -12.89
CA LEU A 89 2.56 -2.48 -13.19
C LEU A 89 3.81 -2.18 -14.01
N MET A 90 4.94 -2.80 -13.66
CA MET A 90 6.16 -2.69 -14.47
C MET A 90 5.93 -3.28 -15.87
N PRO A 91 6.54 -2.74 -16.94
CA PRO A 91 6.27 -3.17 -18.32
C PRO A 91 6.35 -4.67 -18.55
N GLU A 92 7.37 -5.33 -17.99
CA GLU A 92 7.55 -6.78 -18.07
C GLU A 92 6.45 -7.54 -17.29
N SER A 93 5.93 -6.94 -16.23
CA SER A 93 4.89 -7.53 -15.39
C SER A 93 3.52 -7.57 -16.07
N LEU A 94 3.24 -6.65 -16.98
CA LEU A 94 2.02 -6.67 -17.79
C LEU A 94 1.94 -7.96 -18.64
N GLN A 95 3.06 -8.37 -19.23
CA GLN A 95 3.10 -9.61 -20.02
C GLN A 95 3.04 -10.86 -19.14
N LYS A 96 3.74 -10.83 -17.97
CA LYS A 96 3.68 -11.91 -16.99
C LYS A 96 2.28 -12.12 -16.45
N LEU A 97 1.55 -11.03 -16.15
CA LEU A 97 0.18 -11.08 -15.68
C LEU A 97 -0.75 -11.78 -16.69
N LYS A 98 -0.62 -11.46 -17.98
CA LYS A 98 -1.39 -12.11 -19.06
C LYS A 98 -1.14 -13.62 -19.13
N LYS A 99 0.09 -14.04 -18.95
CA LYS A 99 0.46 -15.47 -18.98
C LYS A 99 -0.05 -16.21 -17.75
N ILE A 100 0.22 -15.67 -16.54
CA ILE A 100 -0.11 -16.37 -15.31
C ILE A 100 -1.61 -16.57 -15.11
N THR A 101 -2.43 -15.61 -15.58
CA THR A 101 -3.90 -15.72 -15.45
C THR A 101 -4.52 -16.81 -16.31
N ALA A 102 -3.82 -17.28 -17.36
CA ALA A 102 -4.27 -18.39 -18.19
C ALA A 102 -4.08 -19.75 -17.51
N ASP A 103 -3.13 -19.85 -16.56
CA ASP A 103 -2.68 -21.12 -15.96
C ASP A 103 -3.02 -21.22 -14.45
N LEU A 104 -3.97 -20.40 -13.93
CA LEU A 104 -4.34 -20.43 -12.54
C LEU A 104 -5.32 -21.57 -12.25
N THR A 105 -4.97 -22.37 -11.25
CA THR A 105 -5.87 -23.41 -10.73
C THR A 105 -7.03 -22.80 -9.93
N PRO A 106 -8.19 -23.50 -9.83
CA PRO A 106 -9.36 -22.98 -9.12
C PRO A 106 -9.10 -22.65 -7.63
N GLU A 107 -8.12 -23.30 -7.01
CA GLU A 107 -7.79 -23.07 -5.59
C GLU A 107 -7.06 -21.74 -5.36
N VAL A 108 -6.48 -21.14 -6.41
CA VAL A 108 -5.79 -19.84 -6.27
C VAL A 108 -6.82 -18.72 -6.25
N ASN A 109 -7.00 -18.10 -5.10
CA ASN A 109 -7.93 -17.00 -4.90
C ASN A 109 -7.28 -15.63 -4.87
N ALA A 110 -5.96 -15.55 -4.73
CA ALA A 110 -5.25 -14.28 -4.77
C ALA A 110 -3.80 -14.43 -5.26
N LEU A 111 -3.27 -13.34 -5.78
CA LEU A 111 -1.87 -13.21 -6.21
C LEU A 111 -1.19 -12.10 -5.41
N SER A 112 0.01 -12.37 -4.91
CA SER A 112 0.87 -11.35 -4.32
C SER A 112 1.88 -10.85 -5.35
N PHE A 113 2.05 -9.52 -5.40
CA PHE A 113 2.98 -8.83 -6.29
C PHE A 113 4.12 -8.23 -5.48
N ILE A 114 5.25 -7.99 -6.13
CA ILE A 114 6.44 -7.39 -5.54
C ILE A 114 6.34 -5.87 -5.68
N LEU A 115 6.44 -5.17 -4.55
CA LEU A 115 6.49 -3.71 -4.52
C LEU A 115 7.88 -3.21 -4.93
N VAL A 116 7.93 -2.40 -5.97
CA VAL A 116 9.08 -1.61 -6.40
C VAL A 116 8.88 -0.17 -5.97
N ARG A 117 9.74 0.31 -5.09
CA ARG A 117 9.62 1.67 -4.55
C ARG A 117 10.46 2.65 -5.32
N TYR A 118 9.86 3.79 -5.67
CA TYR A 118 10.57 4.96 -6.16
C TYR A 118 10.52 6.08 -5.13
N PHE A 119 11.60 6.83 -5.04
CA PHE A 119 11.67 8.03 -4.21
C PHE A 119 12.46 9.10 -4.96
N LEU A 120 11.85 10.27 -5.15
CA LEU A 120 12.39 11.38 -5.95
C LEU A 120 12.90 10.91 -7.33
N GLY A 121 12.09 10.08 -8.01
CA GLY A 121 12.37 9.56 -9.34
C GLY A 121 13.37 8.39 -9.40
N LYS A 122 13.94 7.95 -8.28
CA LYS A 122 14.91 6.85 -8.23
C LYS A 122 14.34 5.60 -7.58
N ARG A 123 14.57 4.44 -8.20
CA ARG A 123 14.25 3.14 -7.62
C ARG A 123 15.12 2.88 -6.39
N ILE A 124 14.51 2.61 -5.24
CA ILE A 124 15.18 2.21 -3.99
C ILE A 124 15.24 0.68 -3.97
N LYS A 125 16.46 0.15 -4.07
CA LYS A 125 16.71 -1.30 -4.21
C LYS A 125 17.15 -1.96 -2.91
N HIS A 126 17.86 -1.22 -2.07
CA HIS A 126 18.53 -1.75 -0.88
C HIS A 126 17.87 -1.24 0.41
N GLY A 127 18.34 -1.70 1.55
CA GLY A 127 17.91 -1.24 2.86
C GLY A 127 16.58 -1.79 3.34
N THR A 128 15.65 -2.11 2.44
CA THR A 128 14.38 -2.79 2.76
C THR A 128 14.39 -4.20 2.17
N GLY A 129 13.71 -5.15 2.80
CA GLY A 129 13.50 -6.46 2.20
C GLY A 129 12.49 -6.39 1.06
N THR A 130 12.35 -7.49 0.31
CA THR A 130 11.28 -7.64 -0.67
C THR A 130 9.93 -7.54 0.02
N ILE A 131 9.11 -6.60 -0.42
CA ILE A 131 7.75 -6.41 0.08
C ILE A 131 6.80 -7.02 -0.93
N ARG A 132 5.97 -7.96 -0.46
CA ARG A 132 4.91 -8.57 -1.24
C ARG A 132 3.57 -8.13 -0.70
N LEU A 133 2.68 -7.71 -1.59
CA LEU A 133 1.31 -7.31 -1.26
C LEU A 133 0.33 -8.08 -2.14
N VAL A 134 -0.78 -8.50 -1.59
CA VAL A 134 -1.89 -9.04 -2.38
C VAL A 134 -2.49 -7.88 -3.18
N ARG A 135 -2.38 -7.95 -4.51
CA ARG A 135 -2.87 -6.92 -5.41
C ARG A 135 -3.95 -7.40 -6.37
N MET A 136 -4.04 -8.71 -6.59
CA MET A 136 -5.06 -9.30 -7.43
C MET A 136 -5.74 -10.46 -6.71
N PHE A 137 -7.06 -10.57 -6.83
CA PHE A 137 -7.83 -11.61 -6.15
C PHE A 137 -9.15 -11.89 -6.89
N ARG A 138 -9.71 -13.10 -6.69
CA ARG A 138 -11.01 -13.47 -7.27
C ARG A 138 -12.12 -12.64 -6.66
N THR A 139 -13.05 -12.23 -7.48
CA THR A 139 -14.23 -11.44 -7.09
C THR A 139 -15.00 -12.16 -5.99
N GLY A 140 -15.27 -11.44 -4.89
CA GLY A 140 -15.95 -11.98 -3.71
C GLY A 140 -15.09 -12.83 -2.77
N LYS A 141 -13.78 -13.07 -3.06
CA LYS A 141 -12.91 -13.93 -2.26
C LYS A 141 -11.90 -13.19 -1.38
N ALA A 142 -11.89 -11.87 -1.40
CA ALA A 142 -11.00 -11.09 -0.55
C ALA A 142 -11.61 -9.76 -0.11
N ARG A 143 -11.17 -9.28 1.06
CA ARG A 143 -11.51 -7.96 1.60
C ARG A 143 -10.38 -7.45 2.48
N TYR A 144 -10.34 -6.16 2.73
CA TYR A 144 -9.42 -5.62 3.73
C TYR A 144 -9.89 -5.91 5.15
N GLU A 145 -8.93 -6.20 6.04
CA GLU A 145 -9.21 -6.18 7.47
C GLU A 145 -9.59 -4.75 7.91
N ASN A 146 -10.53 -4.64 8.84
CA ASN A 146 -10.93 -3.33 9.36
C ASN A 146 -9.88 -2.82 10.35
N ARG A 147 -8.88 -2.10 9.84
CA ARG A 147 -7.80 -1.46 10.58
C ARG A 147 -7.56 -0.04 10.09
N LEU A 148 -7.15 0.84 10.99
CA LEU A 148 -6.87 2.24 10.67
C LEU A 148 -5.55 2.44 9.90
N MET A 149 -4.60 1.51 10.02
CA MET A 149 -3.32 1.52 9.28
C MET A 149 -2.74 0.11 9.19
N ASP A 150 -1.86 -0.11 8.18
CA ASP A 150 -1.23 -1.41 7.85
C ASP A 150 -2.26 -2.52 7.61
N GLU A 151 -3.32 -2.15 6.92
CA GLU A 151 -4.39 -3.07 6.53
C GLU A 151 -3.86 -4.17 5.62
N HIS A 152 -4.26 -5.39 5.90
CA HIS A 152 -3.93 -6.53 5.04
C HIS A 152 -5.17 -7.01 4.31
N MET A 153 -4.95 -7.44 3.06
CA MET A 153 -5.97 -8.17 2.34
C MET A 153 -6.15 -9.55 2.97
N LEU A 154 -7.36 -9.81 3.45
CA LEU A 154 -7.79 -11.10 3.96
C LEU A 154 -8.41 -11.87 2.81
N VAL A 155 -7.84 -13.02 2.48
CA VAL A 155 -8.37 -13.91 1.44
C VAL A 155 -9.19 -14.98 2.12
N GLN A 156 -10.44 -15.08 1.72
CA GLN A 156 -11.36 -16.10 2.22
C GLN A 156 -11.16 -17.38 1.41
N GLU A 157 -10.80 -18.46 2.07
CA GLU A 157 -10.54 -19.76 1.45
C GLU A 157 -9.46 -19.74 0.34
N GLY A 158 -8.93 -20.88 -0.05
CA GLY A 158 -7.99 -21.02 -1.15
C GLY A 158 -6.57 -20.50 -0.88
N ILE A 159 -5.79 -20.37 -1.94
CA ILE A 159 -4.35 -20.13 -1.90
C ILE A 159 -4.03 -18.70 -2.34
N ILE A 160 -3.12 -18.05 -1.63
CA ILE A 160 -2.42 -16.84 -2.09
C ILE A 160 -1.14 -17.29 -2.80
N LYS A 161 -1.10 -17.17 -4.12
CA LYS A 161 0.09 -17.51 -4.92
C LYS A 161 1.04 -16.31 -4.97
N ASP A 162 2.27 -16.53 -4.51
CA ASP A 162 3.35 -15.54 -4.66
C ASP A 162 3.82 -15.52 -6.12
N THR A 163 3.93 -14.31 -6.70
CA THR A 163 4.35 -14.13 -8.10
C THR A 163 5.59 -13.25 -8.19
N ASP A 164 6.23 -13.24 -9.36
CA ASP A 164 7.31 -12.32 -9.72
C ASP A 164 6.82 -11.07 -10.47
N ILE A 165 5.51 -10.80 -10.39
CA ILE A 165 4.91 -9.58 -10.93
C ILE A 165 5.32 -8.40 -10.05
N GLU A 166 5.92 -7.38 -10.66
CA GLU A 166 6.35 -6.16 -10.01
C GLU A 166 5.36 -5.03 -10.30
N PHE A 167 5.02 -4.25 -9.27
CA PHE A 167 4.32 -2.97 -9.41
C PHE A 167 5.13 -1.86 -8.74
N ALA A 168 5.13 -0.68 -9.34
CA ALA A 168 5.84 0.48 -8.85
C ALA A 168 4.91 1.33 -7.97
N ASP A 169 5.43 1.75 -6.81
CA ASP A 169 4.93 2.86 -6.00
C ASP A 169 5.85 4.05 -6.32
N ASN A 170 5.35 4.99 -7.14
CA ASN A 170 6.12 6.10 -7.66
C ASN A 170 5.32 7.40 -7.59
N ASN A 171 5.32 7.97 -6.40
CA ASN A 171 4.69 9.26 -6.15
C ASN A 171 5.52 10.40 -6.74
N LEU A 172 4.88 11.26 -7.53
CA LEU A 172 5.51 12.38 -8.24
C LEU A 172 5.45 13.70 -7.48
N ASN A 173 4.78 13.73 -6.32
CA ASN A 173 4.76 14.91 -5.47
C ASN A 173 6.16 15.24 -4.94
N ASN A 174 6.36 16.50 -4.59
CA ASN A 174 7.62 17.00 -4.05
C ASN A 174 7.86 16.52 -2.60
N LEU A 175 9.06 16.79 -2.10
CA LEU A 175 9.47 16.37 -0.76
C LEU A 175 8.65 17.06 0.35
N GLU A 176 8.24 18.31 0.17
CA GLU A 176 7.44 19.05 1.15
C GLU A 176 6.07 18.39 1.36
N TRP A 177 5.39 18.03 0.27
CA TRP A 177 4.15 17.26 0.31
C TRP A 177 4.35 15.92 1.04
N TRP A 178 5.43 15.21 0.71
CA TRP A 178 5.76 13.93 1.32
C TRP A 178 5.94 14.07 2.85
N ILE A 179 6.68 15.08 3.31
CA ILE A 179 6.89 15.38 4.73
C ILE A 179 5.56 15.66 5.42
N THR A 180 4.72 16.52 4.85
CA THR A 180 3.41 16.90 5.40
C THR A 180 2.50 15.68 5.54
N LYS A 181 2.44 14.84 4.51
CA LYS A 181 1.69 13.56 4.53
C LYS A 181 2.18 12.64 5.67
N HIS A 182 3.49 12.50 5.83
CA HIS A 182 4.08 11.62 6.87
C HIS A 182 3.92 12.16 8.29
N LEU A 183 3.87 13.48 8.48
CA LEU A 183 3.50 14.05 9.79
C LEU A 183 2.08 13.64 10.22
N ASN A 184 1.14 13.61 9.27
CA ASN A 184 -0.22 13.15 9.56
C ASN A 184 -0.27 11.63 9.80
N TYR A 185 0.50 10.85 9.07
CA TYR A 185 0.63 9.40 9.32
C TYR A 185 1.24 9.11 10.68
N ALA A 186 2.26 9.87 11.11
CA ALA A 186 2.88 9.69 12.42
C ALA A 186 1.89 9.88 13.58
N LYS A 187 0.96 10.84 13.46
CA LYS A 187 -0.12 11.04 14.45
C LYS A 187 -1.04 9.81 14.54
N ARG A 188 -1.41 9.22 13.40
CA ARG A 188 -2.28 8.03 13.33
C ARG A 188 -1.55 6.80 13.88
N GLU A 189 -0.30 6.57 13.44
CA GLU A 189 0.50 5.42 13.90
C GLU A 189 0.73 5.46 15.42
N ALA A 190 1.05 6.63 15.98
CA ALA A 190 1.21 6.79 17.41
C ALA A 190 -0.04 6.42 18.20
N ARG A 191 -1.24 6.84 17.75
CA ARG A 191 -2.51 6.46 18.39
C ARG A 191 -2.71 4.94 18.36
N ILE A 192 -2.49 4.31 17.21
CA ILE A 192 -2.66 2.85 17.08
C ILE A 192 -1.70 2.10 18.01
N LEU A 193 -0.44 2.55 18.14
CA LEU A 193 0.52 1.90 19.01
C LEU A 193 0.12 2.04 20.49
N LEU A 194 -0.42 3.18 20.89
CA LEU A 194 -0.96 3.39 22.25
C LEU A 194 -2.21 2.54 22.50
N ASP A 195 -3.11 2.43 21.51
CA ASP A 195 -4.33 1.61 21.62
C ASP A 195 -4.02 0.10 21.61
N GLN A 196 -2.93 -0.33 20.94
CA GLN A 196 -2.52 -1.74 20.89
C GLN A 196 -1.93 -2.26 22.19
N GLU A 197 -1.40 -1.40 23.09
CA GLU A 197 -1.03 -1.80 24.44
C GLU A 197 -2.23 -2.30 25.25
N HIS A 198 -3.47 -2.03 24.80
CA HIS A 198 -4.72 -2.39 25.48
C HIS A 198 -5.57 -3.46 24.75
N ARG A 199 -5.13 -3.96 23.59
CA ARG A 199 -5.92 -4.97 22.84
C ARG A 199 -5.11 -6.21 22.52
N GLU A 200 -5.53 -7.34 23.10
CA GLU A 200 -5.07 -8.67 22.68
C GLU A 200 -5.49 -8.92 21.22
N CYS A 201 -4.54 -9.38 20.42
CA CYS A 201 -4.71 -9.67 19.00
C CYS A 201 -5.62 -10.88 18.80
N SER A 202 -6.71 -10.76 18.09
CA SER A 202 -7.56 -11.90 17.68
C SER A 202 -6.74 -12.92 16.86
N PRO A 203 -6.72 -14.21 17.23
CA PRO A 203 -5.75 -15.19 16.70
C PRO A 203 -6.03 -15.78 15.32
N ASN A 204 -7.23 -15.64 14.73
CA ASN A 204 -7.72 -16.52 13.68
C ASN A 204 -8.08 -15.82 12.37
N GLN A 205 -7.10 -15.18 11.70
CA GLN A 205 -7.30 -14.77 10.31
C GLN A 205 -6.12 -15.20 9.45
N GLU A 206 -6.40 -15.79 8.29
CA GLU A 206 -5.39 -16.28 7.34
C GLU A 206 -4.64 -15.13 6.67
N LEU A 207 -3.66 -14.62 7.40
CA LEU A 207 -2.70 -13.66 6.87
C LEU A 207 -1.63 -14.37 6.06
N SER A 208 -1.16 -13.74 4.98
CA SER A 208 0.01 -14.22 4.25
C SER A 208 1.21 -14.41 5.19
N ARG A 209 2.12 -15.35 4.87
CA ARG A 209 3.37 -15.58 5.62
C ARG A 209 4.16 -14.29 5.82
N HIS A 210 4.19 -13.42 4.80
CA HIS A 210 4.87 -12.12 4.83
C HIS A 210 4.22 -11.15 5.84
N SER A 211 2.91 -11.08 5.88
CA SER A 211 2.18 -10.22 6.83
C SER A 211 2.41 -10.65 8.28
N ARG A 212 2.44 -11.96 8.56
CA ARG A 212 2.75 -12.51 9.89
C ARG A 212 4.18 -12.14 10.33
N ASN A 213 5.16 -12.29 9.45
CA ASN A 213 6.56 -11.92 9.74
C ASN A 213 6.70 -10.42 10.01
N LYS A 214 6.02 -9.57 9.24
CA LYS A 214 6.02 -8.12 9.42
C LYS A 214 5.43 -7.72 10.79
N ARG A 215 4.34 -8.35 11.23
CA ARG A 215 3.77 -8.14 12.57
C ARG A 215 4.74 -8.55 13.68
N ARG A 216 5.40 -9.70 13.55
CA ARG A 216 6.42 -10.14 14.52
C ARG A 216 7.58 -9.15 14.63
N GLN A 217 8.07 -8.64 13.50
CA GLN A 217 9.13 -7.62 13.50
C GLN A 217 8.68 -6.31 14.17
N LYS A 218 7.44 -5.86 13.93
CA LYS A 218 6.88 -4.69 14.61
C LYS A 218 6.82 -4.87 16.12
N ASN A 219 6.41 -6.04 16.60
CA ASN A 219 6.34 -6.33 18.03
C ASN A 219 7.74 -6.30 18.70
N ILE A 220 8.77 -6.81 18.01
CA ILE A 220 10.16 -6.72 18.49
C ILE A 220 10.61 -5.26 18.54
N TYR A 221 10.36 -4.50 17.48
CA TYR A 221 10.69 -3.08 17.40
C TYR A 221 10.01 -2.26 18.51
N ALA A 222 8.77 -2.53 18.82
CA ALA A 222 8.00 -1.83 19.86
C ALA A 222 8.58 -2.01 21.28
N ARG A 223 9.35 -3.08 21.54
CA ARG A 223 10.00 -3.34 22.86
C ARG A 223 11.30 -2.56 23.06
N ILE A 224 11.87 -1.97 22.02
CA ILE A 224 13.09 -1.15 22.13
C ILE A 224 12.72 0.25 22.62
N PRO A 225 13.54 0.89 23.49
CA PRO A 225 13.26 2.23 24.00
C PRO A 225 13.03 3.26 22.91
N LEU A 226 12.09 4.19 23.18
CA LEU A 226 11.76 5.30 22.27
C LEU A 226 13.02 6.07 21.88
N PHE A 227 13.03 6.64 20.68
CA PHE A 227 14.10 7.38 20.04
C PHE A 227 15.31 6.52 19.63
N TRP A 228 15.79 5.62 20.51
CA TRP A 228 16.88 4.71 20.15
C TRP A 228 16.48 3.69 19.10
N ARG A 229 15.25 3.21 19.15
CA ARG A 229 14.72 2.24 18.16
C ARG A 229 14.71 2.79 16.73
N SER A 230 14.41 4.08 16.56
CA SER A 230 14.42 4.74 15.25
C SER A 230 15.83 4.88 14.69
N PHE A 231 16.79 5.27 15.53
CA PHE A 231 18.20 5.37 15.16
C PHE A 231 18.80 4.02 14.77
N PHE A 232 18.63 2.99 15.60
CA PHE A 232 19.13 1.64 15.28
C PHE A 232 18.46 1.04 14.03
N TYR A 233 17.18 1.34 13.81
CA TYR A 233 16.48 0.91 12.60
C TYR A 233 17.05 1.59 11.35
N PHE A 234 17.39 2.88 11.41
CA PHE A 234 18.10 3.57 10.33
C PHE A 234 19.46 2.93 10.07
N CYS A 235 20.29 2.75 11.11
CA CYS A 235 21.61 2.12 10.98
C CYS A 235 21.51 0.72 10.35
N TYR A 236 20.57 -0.09 10.81
CA TYR A 236 20.31 -1.40 10.23
C TYR A 236 20.00 -1.33 8.74
N ARG A 237 19.07 -0.46 8.34
CA ARG A 237 18.65 -0.33 6.93
C ARG A 237 19.76 0.24 6.06
N TYR A 238 20.42 1.28 6.53
CA TYR A 238 21.37 2.04 5.72
C TYR A 238 22.72 1.33 5.59
N PHE A 239 23.27 0.83 6.70
CA PHE A 239 24.57 0.15 6.69
C PHE A 239 24.45 -1.36 6.50
N LEU A 240 23.74 -2.07 7.37
CA LEU A 240 23.70 -3.54 7.33
C LEU A 240 22.90 -4.10 6.16
N ARG A 241 21.86 -3.40 5.73
CA ARG A 241 21.05 -3.77 4.55
C ARG A 241 21.47 -3.04 3.27
N LEU A 242 22.66 -2.42 3.29
CA LEU A 242 23.30 -1.78 2.14
C LEU A 242 22.48 -0.64 1.50
N GLY A 243 21.63 0.06 2.25
CA GLY A 243 20.86 1.22 1.76
C GLY A 243 21.77 2.34 1.21
N LEU A 244 23.04 2.38 1.64
CA LEU A 244 24.04 3.32 1.15
C LEU A 244 24.32 3.18 -0.36
N LEU A 245 24.05 2.00 -0.95
CA LEU A 245 24.27 1.75 -2.38
C LEU A 245 23.22 2.45 -3.27
N ASP A 246 22.11 2.91 -2.70
CA ASP A 246 21.08 3.65 -3.45
C ASP A 246 21.41 5.14 -3.63
N GLY A 247 22.61 5.59 -3.22
CA GLY A 247 23.11 6.97 -3.43
C GLY A 247 22.40 8.01 -2.58
N LYS A 248 22.31 9.27 -3.08
CA LYS A 248 21.76 10.42 -2.33
C LYS A 248 20.28 10.26 -2.02
N GLU A 249 19.50 9.81 -2.98
CA GLU A 249 18.05 9.56 -2.84
C GLU A 249 17.81 8.40 -1.86
N GLY A 250 18.66 7.37 -1.90
CA GLY A 250 18.66 6.28 -0.93
C GLY A 250 18.99 6.77 0.49
N PHE A 251 20.00 7.63 0.66
CA PHE A 251 20.26 8.24 1.97
C PHE A 251 19.05 9.00 2.48
N LEU A 252 18.47 9.90 1.66
CA LEU A 252 17.29 10.69 2.03
C LEU A 252 16.11 9.79 2.40
N TRP A 253 15.84 8.76 1.60
CA TRP A 253 14.80 7.79 1.87
C TRP A 253 14.97 7.08 3.21
N HIS A 254 16.18 6.54 3.47
CA HIS A 254 16.43 5.81 4.72
C HIS A 254 16.44 6.73 5.93
N PHE A 255 16.96 7.95 5.78
CA PHE A 255 16.91 8.97 6.82
C PHE A 255 15.47 9.37 7.13
N LEU A 256 14.71 9.79 6.13
CA LEU A 256 13.35 10.29 6.32
C LEU A 256 12.38 9.21 6.78
N GLN A 257 12.40 8.04 6.14
CA GLN A 257 11.47 6.95 6.46
C GLN A 257 11.93 6.07 7.63
N GLY A 258 13.25 5.87 7.79
CA GLY A 258 13.80 4.98 8.79
C GLY A 258 14.06 5.66 10.14
N TRP A 259 14.51 6.90 10.13
CA TRP A 259 14.85 7.63 11.34
C TRP A 259 13.88 8.78 11.64
N TRP A 260 13.80 9.80 10.81
CA TRP A 260 12.98 10.99 11.06
C TRP A 260 11.52 10.66 11.34
N TYR A 261 10.86 9.95 10.43
CA TYR A 261 9.45 9.57 10.58
C TYR A 261 9.20 8.77 11.88
N ARG A 262 10.06 7.78 12.14
CA ARG A 262 9.97 6.95 13.34
C ARG A 262 10.21 7.74 14.62
N THR A 263 11.11 8.73 14.60
CA THR A 263 11.34 9.64 15.72
C THR A 263 10.14 10.53 15.99
N ILE A 264 9.44 11.01 14.95
CA ILE A 264 8.18 11.76 15.11
C ILE A 264 7.09 10.88 15.74
N VAL A 265 6.96 9.62 15.33
CA VAL A 265 6.03 8.68 16.00
C VAL A 265 6.38 8.52 17.47
N ASP A 266 7.66 8.34 17.80
CA ASP A 266 8.14 8.19 19.19
C ASP A 266 7.88 9.46 20.01
N GLU A 267 8.07 10.64 19.42
CA GLU A 267 7.76 11.93 20.06
C GLU A 267 6.27 12.04 20.41
N LYS A 268 5.38 11.64 19.49
CA LYS A 268 3.93 11.67 19.76
C LYS A 268 3.55 10.72 20.90
N ILE A 269 4.12 9.51 20.92
CA ILE A 269 3.92 8.56 22.03
C ILE A 269 4.42 9.15 23.34
N TYR A 270 5.66 9.66 23.38
CA TYR A 270 6.27 10.26 24.56
C TYR A 270 5.44 11.43 25.11
N SER A 271 5.04 12.36 24.24
CA SER A 271 4.22 13.52 24.61
C SER A 271 2.85 13.12 25.17
N PHE A 272 2.24 12.06 24.66
CA PHE A 272 0.98 11.51 25.15
C PHE A 272 1.16 10.93 26.57
N LEU A 273 2.16 10.07 26.77
CA LEU A 273 2.45 9.46 28.08
C LEU A 273 2.85 10.48 29.15
N LYS A 274 3.52 11.58 28.75
CA LYS A 274 3.87 12.67 29.68
C LYS A 274 2.66 13.47 30.15
N LYS A 275 1.60 13.58 29.34
CA LYS A 275 0.36 14.29 29.71
C LYS A 275 -0.55 13.48 30.66
N GLN A 276 -0.33 12.17 30.77
CA GLN A 276 -1.10 11.29 31.63
C GLN A 276 -0.49 11.16 33.05
N LYS A 277 0.74 11.63 33.24
CA LYS A 277 1.42 11.77 34.55
C LYS A 277 1.20 13.16 35.13
#